data_19b2d26a68c508c6b469b869cc6e86a3
#
_entry.id   19b2d26a68c508c6b469b869cc6e86a3
#
_cell.length_a   1.000
_cell.length_b   1.000
_cell.length_c   1.000
_cell.angle_alpha   90.00
_cell.angle_beta   90.00
_cell.angle_gamma   90.00
#
_symmetry.space_group_name_H-M   'P 1'
#
loop_
_entity.id
_entity.type
_entity.pdbx_description
1 polymer ?
#
loop_
_entity_poly.entity_id
_entity_poly.type
_entity_poly.pdbx_seq_one_letter_code
_entity_poly.pdbx_strand_id
1 'polypeptide(L)'
;MDYAATTYVKPEVLEEMMPFFTKKYGNPSSFYGISRETKMAIDKARSRVSKALNCDSNEIYFTGGGSEADNWAIKGIASAHRKKGNHIITTKIEHHAVLHTCEYLEKNGFEVTYLNVDKEGFIDLEELKNAITDKTILVSIMFANNEIGTIQPVKEIGEICRERKVLFHTDAVQAIGNIPVDVKEMNIDLLSLAGHKVYGPKGIGALYIRKGVRIDNLIHGGGQERARRAGTENTASIVGLGKAIELATESLEEHNKKITKLRDRLIDGLLKVPHTRLNGPRGEKRLPGNANITFEFIEGESILLSLDFEGVCASSGSACTSGSLDPSHVLLAIGLPHELAHGSLRLTLGDGSTDEDVDYVLEVVPPIIERLRNMSPLWEDFLKKGEKYYDVQR
;
A
#
# COMPACT_ATOMS: atom_id res chain seq x y z
N MET A 1 2.33 16.43 -4.49
CA MET A 1 2.90 15.13 -4.92
C MET A 1 2.84 14.08 -3.78
N ASP A 2 1.62 13.72 -3.29
CA ASP A 2 1.46 12.71 -2.24
C ASP A 2 0.30 11.74 -2.52
N TYR A 3 0.27 11.19 -3.73
CA TYR A 3 -0.78 10.27 -4.19
C TYR A 3 -0.74 8.90 -3.47
N ALA A 4 0.37 8.52 -2.84
CA ALA A 4 0.42 7.32 -2.01
C ALA A 4 -0.27 7.48 -0.65
N ALA A 5 -0.44 8.69 -0.13
CA ALA A 5 -1.21 8.94 1.08
C ALA A 5 -2.72 8.79 0.82
N THR A 6 -3.22 9.45 -0.21
CA THR A 6 -4.61 9.36 -0.68
C THR A 6 -4.76 10.01 -2.05
N THR A 7 -5.85 9.71 -2.75
CA THR A 7 -6.20 10.40 -4.00
C THR A 7 -7.52 11.15 -3.85
N TYR A 8 -7.79 12.08 -4.77
CA TYR A 8 -9.14 12.66 -4.94
C TYR A 8 -10.06 11.64 -5.62
N VAL A 9 -11.36 11.86 -5.51
CA VAL A 9 -12.34 11.06 -6.27
C VAL A 9 -12.45 11.63 -7.68
N LYS A 10 -12.23 10.81 -8.71
CA LYS A 10 -12.38 11.25 -10.10
C LYS A 10 -13.81 11.72 -10.39
N PRO A 11 -14.00 12.76 -11.25
CA PRO A 11 -15.33 13.24 -11.61
C PRO A 11 -16.27 12.14 -12.12
N GLU A 12 -15.80 11.24 -12.96
CA GLU A 12 -16.56 10.12 -13.53
C GLU A 12 -16.98 9.11 -12.46
N VAL A 13 -16.15 8.95 -11.43
CA VAL A 13 -16.45 8.12 -10.26
C VAL A 13 -17.53 8.77 -9.42
N LEU A 14 -17.39 10.06 -9.12
CA LEU A 14 -18.37 10.83 -8.35
C LEU A 14 -19.72 10.86 -9.05
N GLU A 15 -19.74 11.07 -10.36
CA GLU A 15 -20.97 11.09 -11.17
C GLU A 15 -21.72 9.74 -11.07
N GLU A 16 -21.03 8.61 -11.13
CA GLU A 16 -21.65 7.29 -11.00
C GLU A 16 -22.15 7.02 -9.57
N MET A 17 -21.51 7.61 -8.54
CA MET A 17 -21.93 7.51 -7.13
C MET A 17 -23.19 8.33 -6.80
N MET A 18 -23.30 9.53 -7.34
CA MET A 18 -24.30 10.55 -6.93
C MET A 18 -25.76 10.06 -6.87
N PRO A 19 -26.25 9.24 -7.83
CA PRO A 19 -27.64 8.75 -7.78
C PRO A 19 -27.97 7.93 -6.53
N PHE A 20 -26.99 7.27 -5.94
CA PHE A 20 -27.17 6.36 -4.80
C PHE A 20 -27.26 7.08 -3.45
N PHE A 21 -26.99 8.38 -3.39
CA PHE A 21 -27.18 9.17 -2.19
C PHE A 21 -28.63 9.68 -2.04
N THR A 22 -29.34 9.94 -3.15
CA THR A 22 -30.63 10.64 -3.10
C THR A 22 -31.77 9.98 -3.88
N LYS A 23 -31.47 9.32 -4.99
CA LYS A 23 -32.49 8.75 -5.89
C LYS A 23 -32.59 7.22 -5.79
N LYS A 24 -31.45 6.51 -5.75
CA LYS A 24 -31.35 5.05 -5.73
C LYS A 24 -30.86 4.55 -4.37
N TYR A 25 -31.56 4.92 -3.31
CA TYR A 25 -31.17 4.70 -1.91
C TYR A 25 -31.75 3.41 -1.30
N GLY A 26 -32.34 2.52 -2.09
CA GLY A 26 -32.96 1.28 -1.60
C GLY A 26 -31.98 0.37 -0.89
N ASN A 27 -32.40 -0.25 0.22
CA ASN A 27 -31.59 -1.25 0.89
C ASN A 27 -31.47 -2.50 -0.01
N PRO A 28 -30.23 -2.92 -0.41
CA PRO A 28 -30.04 -4.03 -1.34
C PRO A 28 -30.62 -5.37 -0.87
N SER A 29 -30.84 -5.54 0.43
CA SER A 29 -31.43 -6.75 1.03
C SER A 29 -32.97 -6.79 0.96
N SER A 30 -33.63 -5.73 0.52
CA SER A 30 -35.09 -5.65 0.42
C SER A 30 -35.60 -6.13 -0.95
N PHE A 31 -36.91 -6.48 -1.05
CA PHE A 31 -37.49 -7.10 -2.24
C PHE A 31 -38.18 -6.14 -3.22
N TYR A 32 -38.31 -4.84 -2.88
CA TYR A 32 -39.00 -3.86 -3.72
C TYR A 32 -38.11 -3.26 -4.82
N GLY A 33 -38.71 -2.56 -5.78
CA GLY A 33 -38.09 -2.12 -7.03
C GLY A 33 -36.79 -1.33 -6.86
N ILE A 34 -36.79 -0.28 -6.03
CA ILE A 34 -35.63 0.56 -5.79
C ILE A 34 -34.43 -0.22 -5.19
N SER A 35 -34.71 -1.31 -4.45
CA SER A 35 -33.68 -2.17 -3.88
C SER A 35 -33.04 -3.09 -4.92
N ARG A 36 -33.79 -3.49 -5.96
CA ARG A 36 -33.22 -4.25 -7.08
C ARG A 36 -32.21 -3.43 -7.87
N GLU A 37 -32.47 -2.13 -8.07
CA GLU A 37 -31.52 -1.23 -8.75
C GLU A 37 -30.21 -1.11 -7.97
N THR A 38 -30.29 -0.94 -6.64
CA THR A 38 -29.10 -0.90 -5.76
C THR A 38 -28.32 -2.20 -5.78
N LYS A 39 -29.02 -3.34 -5.72
CA LYS A 39 -28.37 -4.67 -5.80
C LYS A 39 -27.65 -4.87 -7.14
N MET A 40 -28.31 -4.52 -8.26
CA MET A 40 -27.69 -4.61 -9.59
C MET A 40 -26.45 -3.72 -9.71
N ALA A 41 -26.46 -2.53 -9.08
CA ALA A 41 -25.30 -1.63 -9.07
C ALA A 41 -24.11 -2.23 -8.27
N ILE A 42 -24.40 -2.84 -7.11
CA ILE A 42 -23.38 -3.56 -6.32
C ILE A 42 -22.81 -4.73 -7.11
N ASP A 43 -23.65 -5.52 -7.76
CA ASP A 43 -23.21 -6.68 -8.56
C ASP A 43 -22.37 -6.23 -9.77
N LYS A 44 -22.72 -5.10 -10.42
CA LYS A 44 -21.90 -4.48 -11.48
C LYS A 44 -20.53 -4.03 -10.94
N ALA A 45 -20.49 -3.35 -9.81
CA ALA A 45 -19.25 -2.92 -9.18
C ALA A 45 -18.35 -4.12 -8.82
N ARG A 46 -18.95 -5.16 -8.28
CA ARG A 46 -18.25 -6.42 -7.95
C ARG A 46 -17.68 -7.10 -9.20
N SER A 47 -18.41 -7.11 -10.30
CA SER A 47 -17.94 -7.62 -11.59
C SER A 47 -16.75 -6.82 -12.14
N ARG A 48 -16.73 -5.49 -11.97
CA ARG A 48 -15.60 -4.65 -12.38
C ARG A 48 -14.34 -4.98 -11.58
N VAL A 49 -14.47 -5.11 -10.26
CA VAL A 49 -13.35 -5.50 -9.38
C VAL A 49 -12.83 -6.89 -9.74
N SER A 50 -13.73 -7.87 -9.91
CA SER A 50 -13.32 -9.24 -10.24
C SER A 50 -12.63 -9.34 -11.61
N LYS A 51 -13.08 -8.56 -12.59
CA LYS A 51 -12.43 -8.48 -13.92
C LYS A 51 -11.01 -7.94 -13.80
N ALA A 52 -10.81 -6.89 -13.01
CA ALA A 52 -9.50 -6.28 -12.80
C ALA A 52 -8.49 -7.23 -12.12
N LEU A 53 -8.97 -8.17 -11.31
CA LEU A 53 -8.16 -9.17 -10.60
C LEU A 53 -8.07 -10.53 -11.32
N ASN A 54 -8.77 -10.71 -12.44
CA ASN A 54 -8.95 -12.00 -13.14
C ASN A 54 -9.52 -13.11 -12.24
N CYS A 55 -10.59 -12.80 -11.48
CA CYS A 55 -11.25 -13.77 -10.58
C CYS A 55 -12.77 -13.84 -10.80
N ASP A 56 -13.44 -14.71 -10.07
CA ASP A 56 -14.90 -14.77 -10.08
C ASP A 56 -15.49 -13.69 -9.16
N SER A 57 -16.63 -13.10 -9.54
CA SER A 57 -17.31 -12.09 -8.72
C SER A 57 -17.69 -12.59 -7.32
N ASN A 58 -17.89 -13.89 -7.17
CA ASN A 58 -18.19 -14.53 -5.88
C ASN A 58 -16.99 -14.58 -4.92
N GLU A 59 -15.80 -14.24 -5.39
CA GLU A 59 -14.56 -14.20 -4.61
C GLU A 59 -14.25 -12.81 -4.05
N ILE A 60 -15.04 -11.78 -4.43
CA ILE A 60 -14.88 -10.40 -3.97
C ILE A 60 -15.86 -10.10 -2.84
N TYR A 61 -15.36 -9.48 -1.76
CA TYR A 61 -16.13 -9.04 -0.59
C TYR A 61 -15.78 -7.58 -0.28
N PHE A 62 -16.78 -6.71 -0.17
CA PHE A 62 -16.55 -5.29 0.13
C PHE A 62 -16.30 -5.09 1.63
N THR A 63 -15.36 -4.20 1.95
CA THR A 63 -14.93 -3.84 3.29
C THR A 63 -14.95 -2.32 3.47
N GLY A 64 -14.75 -1.83 4.68
CA GLY A 64 -14.65 -0.39 4.96
C GLY A 64 -13.32 0.23 4.55
N GLY A 65 -12.37 -0.55 4.01
CA GLY A 65 -11.06 -0.08 3.57
C GLY A 65 -10.01 -1.20 3.61
N GLY A 66 -8.78 -0.88 3.20
CA GLY A 66 -7.66 -1.83 3.19
C GLY A 66 -7.37 -2.40 4.58
N SER A 67 -7.34 -1.57 5.62
CA SER A 67 -7.07 -2.04 6.99
C SER A 67 -8.11 -3.06 7.50
N GLU A 68 -9.39 -2.90 7.15
CA GLU A 68 -10.40 -3.92 7.47
C GLU A 68 -10.14 -5.20 6.68
N ALA A 69 -9.78 -5.08 5.40
CA ALA A 69 -9.49 -6.23 4.54
C ALA A 69 -8.28 -7.02 5.07
N ASP A 70 -7.17 -6.36 5.44
CA ASP A 70 -5.99 -6.99 6.03
C ASP A 70 -6.30 -7.68 7.35
N ASN A 71 -7.00 -6.98 8.26
CA ASN A 71 -7.42 -7.55 9.53
C ASN A 71 -8.30 -8.78 9.33
N TRP A 72 -9.24 -8.72 8.37
CA TRP A 72 -10.12 -9.85 8.10
C TRP A 72 -9.35 -11.03 7.50
N ALA A 73 -8.49 -10.79 6.52
CA ALA A 73 -7.66 -11.83 5.94
C ALA A 73 -6.82 -12.54 7.01
N ILE A 74 -6.07 -11.79 7.81
CA ILE A 74 -5.12 -12.35 8.76
C ILE A 74 -5.83 -12.98 9.98
N LYS A 75 -6.73 -12.24 10.65
CA LYS A 75 -7.46 -12.74 11.83
C LYS A 75 -8.45 -13.85 11.46
N GLY A 76 -9.13 -13.73 10.32
CA GLY A 76 -10.08 -14.72 9.85
C GLY A 76 -9.43 -16.05 9.51
N ILE A 77 -8.25 -16.03 8.86
CA ILE A 77 -7.46 -17.25 8.61
C ILE A 77 -6.90 -17.81 9.91
N ALA A 78 -6.32 -16.97 10.78
CA ALA A 78 -5.81 -17.39 12.06
C ALA A 78 -6.87 -18.14 12.90
N SER A 79 -8.08 -17.60 12.97
CA SER A 79 -9.21 -18.25 13.68
C SER A 79 -9.62 -19.55 13.01
N ALA A 80 -9.88 -19.55 11.70
CA ALA A 80 -10.40 -20.69 10.97
C ALA A 80 -9.43 -21.89 10.91
N HIS A 81 -8.11 -21.61 10.98
CA HIS A 81 -7.05 -22.62 10.83
C HIS A 81 -6.29 -22.94 12.11
N ARG A 82 -6.70 -22.41 13.27
CA ARG A 82 -6.01 -22.61 14.56
C ARG A 82 -5.75 -24.08 14.94
N LYS A 83 -6.61 -24.98 14.48
CA LYS A 83 -6.42 -26.42 14.71
C LYS A 83 -5.34 -27.04 13.82
N LYS A 84 -5.03 -26.42 12.68
CA LYS A 84 -3.98 -26.86 11.74
C LYS A 84 -2.60 -26.36 12.19
N GLY A 85 -2.54 -25.14 12.70
CA GLY A 85 -1.31 -24.50 13.14
C GLY A 85 -1.55 -23.10 13.70
N ASN A 86 -0.48 -22.50 14.22
CA ASN A 86 -0.50 -21.18 14.83
C ASN A 86 0.64 -20.27 14.33
N HIS A 87 1.28 -20.61 13.21
CA HIS A 87 2.39 -19.85 12.69
C HIS A 87 1.98 -19.02 11.45
N ILE A 88 2.38 -17.75 11.46
CA ILE A 88 2.16 -16.77 10.39
C ILE A 88 3.52 -16.18 9.99
N ILE A 89 3.72 -15.99 8.69
CA ILE A 89 4.92 -15.34 8.16
C ILE A 89 4.51 -14.01 7.53
N THR A 90 5.22 -12.95 7.84
CA THR A 90 5.05 -11.62 7.25
C THR A 90 6.41 -10.95 7.06
N THR A 91 6.46 -9.66 6.67
CA THR A 91 7.71 -8.92 6.49
C THR A 91 7.83 -7.77 7.47
N LYS A 92 9.07 -7.26 7.66
CA LYS A 92 9.33 -6.08 8.49
C LYS A 92 8.88 -4.76 7.86
N ILE A 93 8.54 -4.77 6.58
CA ILE A 93 8.18 -3.56 5.82
C ILE A 93 6.69 -3.42 5.52
N GLU A 94 5.85 -4.24 6.15
CA GLU A 94 4.40 -4.21 5.96
C GLU A 94 3.76 -2.89 6.44
N HIS A 95 2.58 -2.61 5.92
CA HIS A 95 1.73 -1.56 6.49
C HIS A 95 1.33 -1.90 7.93
N HIS A 96 1.13 -0.90 8.79
CA HIS A 96 0.74 -1.10 10.20
C HIS A 96 -0.55 -1.91 10.38
N ALA A 97 -1.46 -1.93 9.40
CA ALA A 97 -2.65 -2.78 9.43
C ALA A 97 -2.30 -4.28 9.47
N VAL A 98 -1.18 -4.69 8.86
CA VAL A 98 -0.64 -6.05 8.91
C VAL A 98 0.21 -6.25 10.17
N LEU A 99 1.19 -5.37 10.43
CA LEU A 99 2.10 -5.49 11.58
C LEU A 99 1.35 -5.55 12.90
N HIS A 100 0.49 -4.56 13.20
CA HIS A 100 -0.24 -4.52 14.48
C HIS A 100 -1.27 -5.67 14.57
N THR A 101 -1.77 -6.18 13.44
CA THR A 101 -2.62 -7.38 13.45
C THR A 101 -1.81 -8.62 13.80
N CYS A 102 -0.59 -8.75 13.32
CA CYS A 102 0.33 -9.83 13.68
C CYS A 102 0.73 -9.74 15.16
N GLU A 103 1.11 -8.56 15.66
CA GLU A 103 1.40 -8.32 17.09
C GLU A 103 0.21 -8.67 18.01
N TYR A 104 -1.01 -8.33 17.57
CA TYR A 104 -2.22 -8.75 18.28
C TYR A 104 -2.34 -10.27 18.34
N LEU A 105 -2.04 -10.98 17.27
CA LEU A 105 -2.11 -12.44 17.21
C LEU A 105 -1.01 -13.10 18.06
N GLU A 106 0.20 -12.53 18.12
CA GLU A 106 1.26 -13.01 19.03
C GLU A 106 0.79 -12.99 20.49
N LYS A 107 0.16 -11.87 20.92
CA LYS A 107 -0.44 -11.76 22.25
C LYS A 107 -1.58 -12.76 22.50
N ASN A 108 -2.12 -13.38 21.45
CA ASN A 108 -3.19 -14.37 21.48
C ASN A 108 -2.72 -15.81 21.17
N GLY A 109 -1.40 -16.07 21.28
CA GLY A 109 -0.82 -17.42 21.19
C GLY A 109 -0.52 -17.91 19.80
N PHE A 110 -0.32 -17.00 18.83
CA PHE A 110 0.26 -17.29 17.53
C PHE A 110 1.76 -17.00 17.55
N GLU A 111 2.48 -17.68 16.68
CA GLU A 111 3.90 -17.43 16.38
C GLU A 111 3.96 -16.62 15.09
N VAL A 112 4.75 -15.53 15.05
CA VAL A 112 4.92 -14.73 13.85
C VAL A 112 6.40 -14.63 13.48
N THR A 113 6.71 -14.98 12.23
CA THR A 113 8.04 -14.73 11.66
C THR A 113 7.98 -13.48 10.79
N TYR A 114 8.82 -12.49 11.11
CA TYR A 114 8.99 -11.26 10.35
C TYR A 114 10.25 -11.39 9.48
N LEU A 115 10.07 -11.69 8.19
CA LEU A 115 11.18 -11.81 7.24
C LEU A 115 11.95 -10.50 7.12
N ASN A 116 13.27 -10.63 6.98
CA ASN A 116 14.11 -9.50 6.64
C ASN A 116 13.94 -9.11 5.17
N VAL A 117 14.42 -7.93 4.85
CA VAL A 117 14.53 -7.44 3.48
C VAL A 117 15.94 -6.96 3.19
N ASP A 118 16.31 -6.93 1.93
CA ASP A 118 17.59 -6.36 1.48
C ASP A 118 17.55 -4.82 1.47
N LYS A 119 18.65 -4.19 1.04
CA LYS A 119 18.78 -2.71 0.96
C LYS A 119 17.82 -2.04 -0.04
N GLU A 120 17.21 -2.81 -0.92
CA GLU A 120 16.20 -2.34 -1.87
C GLU A 120 14.77 -2.70 -1.42
N GLY A 121 14.63 -3.43 -0.31
CA GLY A 121 13.35 -3.81 0.29
C GLY A 121 12.78 -5.13 -0.24
N PHE A 122 13.55 -5.98 -0.90
CA PHE A 122 13.10 -7.30 -1.34
C PHE A 122 13.29 -8.34 -0.24
N ILE A 123 12.33 -9.27 -0.14
CA ILE A 123 12.51 -10.48 0.68
C ILE A 123 13.49 -11.45 -0.01
N ASP A 124 14.14 -12.30 0.80
CA ASP A 124 14.84 -13.47 0.30
C ASP A 124 13.87 -14.66 0.21
N LEU A 125 13.69 -15.19 -1.01
CA LEU A 125 12.80 -16.34 -1.26
C LEU A 125 13.29 -17.63 -0.59
N GLU A 126 14.59 -17.79 -0.36
CA GLU A 126 15.13 -18.94 0.39
C GLU A 126 14.87 -18.78 1.90
N GLU A 127 14.97 -17.55 2.45
CA GLU A 127 14.53 -17.28 3.83
C GLU A 127 13.04 -17.62 4.00
N LEU A 128 12.17 -17.22 3.05
CA LEU A 128 10.76 -17.58 3.06
C LEU A 128 10.54 -19.09 3.06
N LYS A 129 11.21 -19.85 2.15
CA LYS A 129 11.08 -21.31 2.06
C LYS A 129 11.49 -22.00 3.35
N ASN A 130 12.54 -21.52 4.00
CA ASN A 130 13.07 -22.07 5.25
C ASN A 130 12.22 -21.70 6.47
N ALA A 131 11.53 -20.57 6.45
CA ALA A 131 10.62 -20.13 7.50
C ALA A 131 9.31 -20.93 7.54
N ILE A 132 8.89 -21.51 6.40
CA ILE A 132 7.64 -22.30 6.35
C ILE A 132 7.82 -23.62 7.08
N THR A 133 6.97 -23.88 8.08
CA THR A 133 6.90 -25.07 8.89
C THR A 133 5.53 -25.77 8.76
N ASP A 134 5.38 -26.95 9.33
CA ASP A 134 4.10 -27.69 9.38
C ASP A 134 3.00 -26.92 10.16
N LYS A 135 3.39 -25.97 11.02
CA LYS A 135 2.47 -25.10 11.77
C LYS A 135 2.08 -23.85 10.98
N THR A 136 2.73 -23.54 9.85
CA THR A 136 2.47 -22.33 9.08
C THR A 136 1.11 -22.43 8.41
N ILE A 137 0.23 -21.46 8.68
CA ILE A 137 -1.13 -21.40 8.13
C ILE A 137 -1.30 -20.27 7.11
N LEU A 138 -0.47 -19.22 7.19
CA LEU A 138 -0.57 -18.03 6.35
C LEU A 138 0.82 -17.43 6.12
N VAL A 139 1.08 -17.04 4.88
CA VAL A 139 2.11 -16.09 4.48
C VAL A 139 1.38 -14.81 4.07
N SER A 140 1.72 -13.68 4.67
CA SER A 140 1.14 -12.36 4.38
C SER A 140 2.27 -11.41 4.03
N ILE A 141 2.43 -11.09 2.74
CA ILE A 141 3.50 -10.23 2.23
C ILE A 141 2.87 -9.22 1.28
N MET A 142 3.12 -7.93 1.53
CA MET A 142 2.59 -6.86 0.70
C MET A 142 3.05 -6.98 -0.75
N PHE A 143 2.20 -6.58 -1.69
CA PHE A 143 2.51 -6.61 -3.12
C PHE A 143 3.57 -5.57 -3.48
N ALA A 144 3.38 -4.35 -2.98
CA ALA A 144 4.30 -3.25 -3.23
C ALA A 144 4.32 -2.30 -2.02
N ASN A 145 5.52 -1.85 -1.65
CA ASN A 145 5.70 -1.00 -0.49
C ASN A 145 5.30 0.46 -0.79
N ASN A 146 4.48 1.04 0.07
CA ASN A 146 3.95 2.40 -0.05
C ASN A 146 4.97 3.51 0.22
N GLU A 147 6.09 3.20 0.87
CA GLU A 147 7.12 4.19 1.20
C GLU A 147 8.24 4.21 0.16
N ILE A 148 8.90 3.07 -0.07
CA ILE A 148 10.07 2.96 -0.94
C ILE A 148 9.74 2.44 -2.35
N GLY A 149 8.48 2.09 -2.61
CA GLY A 149 7.99 1.70 -3.93
C GLY A 149 8.37 0.29 -4.40
N THR A 150 9.08 -0.49 -3.60
CA THR A 150 9.54 -1.84 -3.97
C THR A 150 8.38 -2.77 -4.27
N ILE A 151 8.38 -3.41 -5.44
CA ILE A 151 7.40 -4.41 -5.87
C ILE A 151 7.97 -5.80 -5.55
N GLN A 152 7.32 -6.55 -4.66
CA GLN A 152 7.77 -7.89 -4.26
C GLN A 152 7.60 -8.92 -5.39
N PRO A 153 8.38 -10.02 -5.40
CA PRO A 153 8.26 -11.11 -6.36
C PRO A 153 7.03 -11.99 -6.03
N VAL A 154 5.83 -11.41 -6.16
CA VAL A 154 4.55 -11.98 -5.68
C VAL A 154 4.23 -13.31 -6.35
N LYS A 155 4.58 -13.48 -7.63
CA LYS A 155 4.35 -14.73 -8.36
C LYS A 155 5.18 -15.87 -7.77
N GLU A 156 6.46 -15.63 -7.52
CA GLU A 156 7.38 -16.61 -6.94
C GLU A 156 6.99 -16.94 -5.49
N ILE A 157 6.54 -15.95 -4.72
CA ILE A 157 5.98 -16.15 -3.37
C ILE A 157 4.76 -17.05 -3.43
N GLY A 158 3.83 -16.77 -4.36
CA GLY A 158 2.64 -17.59 -4.57
C GLY A 158 2.94 -19.03 -4.99
N GLU A 159 3.95 -19.24 -5.83
CA GLU A 159 4.42 -20.57 -6.23
C GLU A 159 4.94 -21.34 -5.01
N ILE A 160 5.81 -20.73 -4.19
CA ILE A 160 6.34 -21.33 -2.96
C ILE A 160 5.20 -21.70 -2.00
N CYS A 161 4.27 -20.79 -1.76
CA CYS A 161 3.12 -21.03 -0.88
C CYS A 161 2.23 -22.18 -1.40
N ARG A 162 2.02 -22.25 -2.71
CA ARG A 162 1.25 -23.30 -3.36
C ARG A 162 1.93 -24.68 -3.20
N GLU A 163 3.22 -24.78 -3.44
CA GLU A 163 4.02 -26.00 -3.25
C GLU A 163 4.00 -26.48 -1.80
N ARG A 164 4.11 -25.55 -0.85
CA ARG A 164 4.11 -25.83 0.59
C ARG A 164 2.70 -25.99 1.18
N LYS A 165 1.63 -25.79 0.38
CA LYS A 165 0.22 -25.87 0.81
C LYS A 165 -0.12 -24.93 1.98
N VAL A 166 0.48 -23.74 1.96
CA VAL A 166 0.22 -22.63 2.88
C VAL A 166 -0.61 -21.57 2.14
N LEU A 167 -1.53 -20.89 2.83
CA LEU A 167 -2.32 -19.81 2.23
C LEU A 167 -1.45 -18.57 2.06
N PHE A 168 -1.66 -17.86 0.94
CA PHE A 168 -0.97 -16.63 0.61
C PHE A 168 -1.93 -15.45 0.57
N HIS A 169 -1.68 -14.46 1.42
CA HIS A 169 -2.32 -13.14 1.44
C HIS A 169 -1.34 -12.08 0.98
N THR A 170 -1.83 -11.09 0.24
CA THR A 170 -1.06 -9.91 -0.12
C THR A 170 -1.87 -8.63 0.10
N ASP A 171 -1.28 -7.66 0.79
CA ASP A 171 -1.76 -6.27 0.78
C ASP A 171 -1.37 -5.65 -0.58
N ALA A 172 -2.36 -5.51 -1.46
CA ALA A 172 -2.20 -4.93 -2.79
C ALA A 172 -2.75 -3.50 -2.90
N VAL A 173 -2.93 -2.82 -1.77
CA VAL A 173 -3.49 -1.46 -1.70
C VAL A 173 -2.70 -0.47 -2.56
N GLN A 174 -1.39 -0.62 -2.68
CA GLN A 174 -0.55 0.22 -3.54
C GLN A 174 -0.32 -0.37 -4.94
N ALA A 175 -0.71 -1.62 -5.18
CA ALA A 175 -0.50 -2.30 -6.46
C ALA A 175 -1.66 -2.06 -7.44
N ILE A 176 -2.91 -2.18 -6.96
CA ILE A 176 -4.11 -2.03 -7.80
C ILE A 176 -4.13 -0.64 -8.45
N GLY A 177 -4.32 -0.62 -9.77
CA GLY A 177 -4.31 0.62 -10.57
C GLY A 177 -2.93 1.23 -10.83
N ASN A 178 -1.86 0.63 -10.29
CA ASN A 178 -0.48 1.03 -10.56
C ASN A 178 0.33 -0.03 -11.31
N ILE A 179 0.03 -1.31 -11.09
CA ILE A 179 0.70 -2.43 -11.77
C ILE A 179 -0.31 -3.53 -12.08
N PRO A 180 -0.03 -4.41 -13.08
CA PRO A 180 -0.92 -5.53 -13.39
C PRO A 180 -1.02 -6.51 -12.22
N VAL A 181 -2.24 -6.97 -11.92
CA VAL A 181 -2.51 -7.97 -10.88
C VAL A 181 -3.40 -9.06 -11.45
N ASP A 182 -2.92 -10.31 -11.42
CA ASP A 182 -3.67 -11.50 -11.78
C ASP A 182 -3.58 -12.52 -10.64
N VAL A 183 -4.65 -12.64 -9.87
CA VAL A 183 -4.65 -13.49 -8.67
C VAL A 183 -4.51 -14.97 -8.97
N LYS A 184 -4.91 -15.42 -10.19
CA LYS A 184 -4.79 -16.82 -10.61
C LYS A 184 -3.36 -17.15 -11.03
N GLU A 185 -2.77 -16.31 -11.89
CA GLU A 185 -1.39 -16.48 -12.36
C GLU A 185 -0.40 -16.39 -11.19
N MET A 186 -0.63 -15.48 -10.25
CA MET A 186 0.22 -15.24 -9.11
C MET A 186 -0.06 -16.14 -7.91
N ASN A 187 -0.98 -17.12 -8.03
CA ASN A 187 -1.34 -18.05 -6.96
C ASN A 187 -1.75 -17.39 -5.63
N ILE A 188 -2.40 -16.24 -5.69
CA ILE A 188 -2.87 -15.52 -4.51
C ILE A 188 -4.16 -16.14 -3.96
N ASP A 189 -4.24 -16.34 -2.65
CA ASP A 189 -5.42 -16.87 -1.97
C ASP A 189 -6.31 -15.78 -1.38
N LEU A 190 -5.69 -14.68 -0.90
CA LEU A 190 -6.38 -13.49 -0.38
C LEU A 190 -5.63 -12.24 -0.83
N LEU A 191 -6.40 -11.19 -1.18
CA LEU A 191 -5.82 -9.91 -1.58
C LEU A 191 -6.66 -8.75 -1.02
N SER A 192 -5.98 -7.83 -0.35
CA SER A 192 -6.58 -6.60 0.18
C SER A 192 -6.40 -5.42 -0.77
N LEU A 193 -7.44 -4.58 -0.93
CA LEU A 193 -7.37 -3.34 -1.69
C LEU A 193 -8.20 -2.22 -1.06
N ALA A 194 -7.91 -0.97 -1.42
CA ALA A 194 -8.60 0.23 -0.93
C ALA A 194 -8.96 1.19 -2.06
N GLY A 195 -10.17 1.77 -1.98
CA GLY A 195 -10.70 2.66 -3.02
C GLY A 195 -9.93 3.97 -3.14
N HIS A 196 -9.54 4.56 -2.02
CA HIS A 196 -8.91 5.88 -1.99
C HIS A 196 -7.48 5.93 -2.53
N LYS A 197 -6.91 4.81 -2.94
CA LYS A 197 -5.60 4.75 -3.61
C LYS A 197 -5.71 4.70 -5.13
N VAL A 198 -6.93 4.50 -5.65
CA VAL A 198 -7.22 4.38 -7.09
C VAL A 198 -8.26 5.40 -7.56
N TYR A 199 -8.26 6.59 -6.96
CA TYR A 199 -9.21 7.68 -7.28
C TYR A 199 -10.67 7.34 -7.01
N GLY A 200 -10.90 6.39 -6.12
CA GLY A 200 -12.19 6.05 -5.54
C GLY A 200 -12.44 6.73 -4.20
N PRO A 201 -13.64 6.55 -3.62
CA PRO A 201 -13.98 7.15 -2.34
C PRO A 201 -13.19 6.53 -1.18
N LYS A 202 -12.99 7.32 -0.12
CA LYS A 202 -12.52 6.85 1.18
C LYS A 202 -13.61 6.00 1.85
N GLY A 203 -13.24 5.15 2.81
CA GLY A 203 -14.21 4.35 3.56
C GLY A 203 -14.77 3.15 2.79
N ILE A 204 -14.07 2.72 1.76
CA ILE A 204 -14.37 1.49 0.98
C ILE A 204 -13.09 0.78 0.57
N GLY A 205 -13.14 -0.53 0.60
CA GLY A 205 -12.14 -1.44 0.08
C GLY A 205 -12.77 -2.76 -0.32
N ALA A 206 -11.95 -3.74 -0.64
CA ALA A 206 -12.41 -5.10 -0.85
C ALA A 206 -11.35 -6.11 -0.42
N LEU A 207 -11.83 -7.30 -0.07
CA LEU A 207 -11.02 -8.50 0.12
C LEU A 207 -11.39 -9.52 -0.96
N TYR A 208 -10.41 -9.92 -1.77
CA TYR A 208 -10.51 -11.11 -2.59
C TYR A 208 -10.24 -12.32 -1.70
N ILE A 209 -11.09 -13.34 -1.81
CA ILE A 209 -10.94 -14.62 -1.13
C ILE A 209 -11.14 -15.71 -2.17
N ARG A 210 -10.07 -16.44 -2.50
CA ARG A 210 -10.14 -17.54 -3.48
C ARG A 210 -11.19 -18.58 -3.07
N LYS A 211 -11.98 -19.04 -4.03
CA LYS A 211 -12.99 -20.07 -3.82
C LYS A 211 -12.39 -21.30 -3.13
N GLY A 212 -13.04 -21.75 -2.06
CA GLY A 212 -12.60 -22.90 -1.26
C GLY A 212 -11.71 -22.53 -0.07
N VAL A 213 -11.22 -21.30 0.04
CA VAL A 213 -10.51 -20.84 1.24
C VAL A 213 -11.51 -20.71 2.41
N ARG A 214 -11.22 -21.42 3.50
CA ARG A 214 -11.98 -21.29 4.75
C ARG A 214 -11.45 -20.11 5.54
N ILE A 215 -12.34 -19.17 5.87
CA ILE A 215 -12.03 -17.99 6.65
C ILE A 215 -13.20 -17.69 7.59
N ASP A 216 -12.92 -17.26 8.81
CA ASP A 216 -13.95 -16.83 9.74
C ASP A 216 -14.28 -15.35 9.53
N ASN A 217 -15.51 -14.95 9.88
CA ASN A 217 -15.94 -13.56 9.74
C ASN A 217 -15.25 -12.66 10.77
N LEU A 218 -14.85 -11.45 10.35
CA LEU A 218 -14.35 -10.44 11.26
C LEU A 218 -15.50 -9.64 11.90
N ILE A 219 -16.51 -9.29 11.10
CA ILE A 219 -17.67 -8.50 11.54
C ILE A 219 -18.90 -9.40 11.50
N HIS A 220 -19.53 -9.58 12.67
CA HIS A 220 -20.69 -10.43 12.86
C HIS A 220 -22.00 -9.62 12.86
N GLY A 221 -23.08 -10.19 12.31
CA GLY A 221 -24.40 -9.55 12.25
C GLY A 221 -25.29 -10.14 11.16
N GLY A 222 -25.89 -9.27 10.33
CA GLY A 222 -26.78 -9.67 9.24
C GLY A 222 -26.09 -10.40 8.10
N GLY A 223 -26.89 -10.91 7.14
CA GLY A 223 -26.41 -11.75 6.04
C GLY A 223 -25.79 -11.03 4.84
N GLN A 224 -25.41 -9.76 4.98
CA GLN A 224 -24.78 -8.98 3.90
C GLN A 224 -23.48 -9.65 3.45
N GLU A 225 -23.01 -9.27 2.27
CA GLU A 225 -21.83 -9.87 1.66
C GLU A 225 -21.83 -11.41 1.74
N ARG A 226 -22.98 -12.02 1.45
CA ARG A 226 -23.19 -13.49 1.47
C ARG A 226 -22.91 -14.11 2.84
N ALA A 227 -23.35 -13.41 3.92
CA ALA A 227 -23.14 -13.75 5.33
C ALA A 227 -21.66 -13.81 5.76
N ARG A 228 -20.78 -13.14 5.03
CA ARG A 228 -19.35 -13.07 5.33
C ARG A 228 -18.92 -11.76 6.01
N ARG A 229 -19.62 -10.65 5.71
CA ARG A 229 -19.34 -9.36 6.31
C ARG A 229 -20.64 -8.63 6.56
N ALA A 230 -21.01 -8.48 7.82
CA ALA A 230 -22.27 -7.86 8.23
C ALA A 230 -22.25 -6.32 8.08
N GLY A 231 -23.45 -5.74 8.03
CA GLY A 231 -23.68 -4.30 7.89
C GLY A 231 -24.24 -3.95 6.53
N THR A 232 -25.22 -3.00 6.51
CA THR A 232 -25.84 -2.52 5.28
C THR A 232 -24.77 -2.02 4.31
N GLU A 233 -24.86 -2.48 3.05
CA GLU A 233 -23.88 -2.17 2.03
C GLU A 233 -23.85 -0.67 1.70
N ASN A 234 -22.68 -0.06 1.72
CA ASN A 234 -22.45 1.31 1.31
C ASN A 234 -22.48 1.41 -0.23
N THR A 235 -23.67 1.38 -0.79
CA THR A 235 -23.88 1.27 -2.24
C THR A 235 -23.13 2.33 -3.04
N ALA A 236 -23.20 3.59 -2.62
CA ALA A 236 -22.52 4.68 -3.33
C ALA A 236 -21.02 4.46 -3.40
N SER A 237 -20.38 4.12 -2.26
CA SER A 237 -18.94 3.89 -2.23
C SER A 237 -18.52 2.60 -2.94
N ILE A 238 -19.35 1.55 -2.90
CA ILE A 238 -19.12 0.30 -3.66
C ILE A 238 -19.13 0.58 -5.16
N VAL A 239 -20.11 1.35 -5.65
CA VAL A 239 -20.20 1.75 -7.06
C VAL A 239 -18.97 2.58 -7.45
N GLY A 240 -18.58 3.53 -6.58
CA GLY A 240 -17.38 4.35 -6.76
C GLY A 240 -16.11 3.53 -6.85
N LEU A 241 -15.93 2.55 -5.95
CA LEU A 241 -14.79 1.63 -6.01
C LEU A 241 -14.74 0.85 -7.32
N GLY A 242 -15.88 0.26 -7.74
CA GLY A 242 -15.95 -0.48 -9.01
C GLY A 242 -15.60 0.38 -10.21
N LYS A 243 -16.09 1.63 -10.28
CA LYS A 243 -15.78 2.57 -11.37
C LYS A 243 -14.32 3.02 -11.33
N ALA A 244 -13.79 3.31 -10.16
CA ALA A 244 -12.39 3.72 -10.01
C ALA A 244 -11.42 2.64 -10.48
N ILE A 245 -11.63 1.38 -10.09
CA ILE A 245 -10.80 0.25 -10.52
C ILE A 245 -10.93 0.01 -12.03
N GLU A 246 -12.13 0.08 -12.61
CA GLU A 246 -12.34 -0.03 -14.05
C GLU A 246 -11.47 1.00 -14.79
N LEU A 247 -11.58 2.28 -14.44
CA LEU A 247 -10.80 3.36 -15.08
C LEU A 247 -9.29 3.17 -14.92
N ALA A 248 -8.83 2.80 -13.72
CA ALA A 248 -7.42 2.63 -13.44
C ALA A 248 -6.79 1.46 -14.22
N THR A 249 -7.55 0.38 -14.45
CA THR A 249 -7.05 -0.79 -15.19
C THR A 249 -7.15 -0.65 -16.71
N GLU A 250 -8.13 0.10 -17.22
CA GLU A 250 -8.28 0.34 -18.67
C GLU A 250 -7.15 1.20 -19.25
N SER A 251 -6.59 2.13 -18.47
CA SER A 251 -5.54 3.06 -18.91
C SER A 251 -4.15 2.74 -18.32
N LEU A 252 -3.98 1.57 -17.70
CA LEU A 252 -2.82 1.24 -16.87
C LEU A 252 -1.49 1.39 -17.60
N GLU A 253 -1.36 0.87 -18.82
CA GLU A 253 -0.10 0.89 -19.57
C GLU A 253 0.31 2.31 -19.98
N GLU A 254 -0.63 3.08 -20.52
CA GLU A 254 -0.39 4.47 -20.94
C GLU A 254 -0.05 5.35 -19.74
N HIS A 255 -0.83 5.22 -18.66
CA HIS A 255 -0.59 5.90 -17.40
C HIS A 255 0.81 5.61 -16.86
N ASN A 256 1.17 4.33 -16.76
CA ASN A 256 2.45 3.91 -16.21
C ASN A 256 3.63 4.43 -17.03
N LYS A 257 3.53 4.43 -18.36
CA LYS A 257 4.56 4.98 -19.24
C LYS A 257 4.82 6.47 -18.98
N LYS A 258 3.74 7.26 -18.82
CA LYS A 258 3.83 8.69 -18.46
C LYS A 258 4.45 8.88 -17.08
N ILE A 259 3.89 8.22 -16.08
CA ILE A 259 4.26 8.46 -14.68
C ILE A 259 5.67 7.96 -14.37
N THR A 260 6.07 6.82 -14.93
CA THR A 260 7.45 6.31 -14.79
C THR A 260 8.48 7.30 -15.32
N LYS A 261 8.23 7.91 -16.48
CA LYS A 261 9.12 8.93 -17.06
C LYS A 261 9.27 10.15 -16.13
N LEU A 262 8.14 10.64 -15.60
CA LEU A 262 8.15 11.76 -14.65
C LEU A 262 8.89 11.40 -13.35
N ARG A 263 8.65 10.20 -12.80
CA ARG A 263 9.33 9.67 -11.62
C ARG A 263 10.84 9.59 -11.81
N ASP A 264 11.29 9.00 -12.91
CA ASP A 264 12.72 8.83 -13.16
C ASP A 264 13.42 10.18 -13.31
N ARG A 265 12.79 11.12 -14.00
CA ARG A 265 13.27 12.51 -14.11
C ARG A 265 13.36 13.19 -12.74
N LEU A 266 12.35 13.02 -11.89
CA LEU A 266 12.34 13.56 -10.52
C LEU A 266 13.48 12.96 -9.68
N ILE A 267 13.64 11.63 -9.70
CA ILE A 267 14.71 10.93 -8.99
C ILE A 267 16.08 11.41 -9.46
N ASP A 268 16.33 11.41 -10.78
CA ASP A 268 17.62 11.81 -11.34
C ASP A 268 17.96 13.27 -11.07
N GLY A 269 16.96 14.14 -11.00
CA GLY A 269 17.13 15.54 -10.63
C GLY A 269 17.49 15.73 -9.17
N LEU A 270 16.75 15.09 -8.26
CA LEU A 270 16.98 15.19 -6.81
C LEU A 270 18.31 14.55 -6.37
N LEU A 271 18.74 13.47 -7.04
CA LEU A 271 20.04 12.84 -6.75
C LEU A 271 21.26 13.67 -7.14
N LYS A 272 21.08 14.80 -7.84
CA LYS A 272 22.16 15.77 -8.07
C LYS A 272 22.48 16.61 -6.82
N VAL A 273 21.59 16.65 -5.85
CA VAL A 273 21.84 17.29 -4.56
C VAL A 273 22.87 16.44 -3.80
N PRO A 274 24.00 17.01 -3.34
CA PRO A 274 25.00 16.23 -2.61
C PRO A 274 24.42 15.56 -1.35
N HIS A 275 25.03 14.46 -0.90
CA HIS A 275 24.60 13.71 0.30
C HIS A 275 23.12 13.33 0.26
N THR A 276 22.74 12.71 -0.85
CA THR A 276 21.37 12.28 -1.13
C THR A 276 21.38 10.85 -1.66
N ARG A 277 20.44 10.03 -1.21
CA ARG A 277 20.30 8.65 -1.68
C ARG A 277 18.86 8.31 -2.03
N LEU A 278 18.67 7.45 -3.02
CA LEU A 278 17.39 6.81 -3.32
C LEU A 278 17.16 5.63 -2.38
N ASN A 279 15.98 5.53 -1.79
CA ASN A 279 15.54 4.37 -1.02
C ASN A 279 14.68 3.45 -1.89
N GLY A 280 14.98 2.15 -1.85
CA GLY A 280 14.34 1.14 -2.71
C GLY A 280 14.93 1.06 -4.13
N PRO A 281 14.43 0.16 -5.00
CA PRO A 281 15.00 -0.15 -6.30
C PRO A 281 14.76 0.94 -7.34
N ARG A 282 15.42 0.82 -8.50
CA ARG A 282 15.15 1.60 -9.72
C ARG A 282 14.36 0.78 -10.74
N GLY A 283 13.86 1.46 -11.78
CA GLY A 283 13.26 0.84 -12.95
C GLY A 283 11.91 0.16 -12.67
N GLU A 284 11.70 -1.00 -13.30
CA GLU A 284 10.44 -1.74 -13.28
C GLU A 284 10.13 -2.42 -11.94
N LYS A 285 11.12 -2.60 -11.09
CA LYS A 285 10.94 -3.16 -9.73
C LYS A 285 10.40 -2.15 -8.73
N ARG A 286 10.13 -0.92 -9.16
CA ARG A 286 9.57 0.18 -8.37
C ARG A 286 8.20 0.58 -8.90
N LEU A 287 7.27 0.91 -8.00
CA LEU A 287 5.98 1.51 -8.34
C LEU A 287 6.15 2.72 -9.27
N PRO A 288 5.35 2.86 -10.32
CA PRO A 288 5.51 3.89 -11.35
C PRO A 288 5.63 5.32 -10.82
N GLY A 289 4.85 5.66 -9.80
CA GLY A 289 4.78 7.03 -9.27
C GLY A 289 5.59 7.28 -8.01
N ASN A 290 6.35 6.31 -7.47
CA ASN A 290 7.00 6.46 -6.18
C ASN A 290 8.45 6.96 -6.30
N ALA A 291 8.79 8.03 -5.58
CA ALA A 291 10.15 8.48 -5.33
C ALA A 291 10.33 8.69 -3.81
N ASN A 292 11.28 7.97 -3.21
CA ASN A 292 11.64 8.13 -1.81
C ASN A 292 13.13 8.44 -1.71
N ILE A 293 13.47 9.62 -1.22
CA ILE A 293 14.82 10.17 -1.22
C ILE A 293 15.19 10.55 0.21
N THR A 294 16.34 10.10 0.69
CA THR A 294 16.92 10.58 1.94
C THR A 294 17.90 11.70 1.65
N PHE A 295 17.74 12.83 2.35
CA PHE A 295 18.67 13.95 2.40
C PHE A 295 19.38 13.92 3.76
N GLU A 296 20.69 13.67 3.76
CA GLU A 296 21.47 13.54 4.98
C GLU A 296 21.59 14.87 5.72
N PHE A 297 21.75 14.80 7.05
CA PHE A 297 22.01 15.91 7.99
C PHE A 297 20.84 16.86 8.25
N ILE A 298 19.61 16.48 7.91
CA ILE A 298 18.40 17.28 8.13
C ILE A 298 17.21 16.41 8.55
N GLU A 299 16.22 17.04 9.15
CA GLU A 299 14.98 16.41 9.57
C GLU A 299 13.92 16.49 8.46
N GLY A 300 13.28 15.37 8.15
CA GLY A 300 12.24 15.28 7.11
C GLY A 300 11.05 16.18 7.37
N GLU A 301 10.63 16.35 8.62
CA GLU A 301 9.53 17.26 8.98
C GLU A 301 9.83 18.71 8.57
N SER A 302 11.08 19.17 8.75
CA SER A 302 11.51 20.50 8.32
C SER A 302 11.44 20.65 6.80
N ILE A 303 11.75 19.58 6.04
CA ILE A 303 11.59 19.56 4.58
C ILE A 303 10.11 19.67 4.23
N LEU A 304 9.24 18.86 4.86
CA LEU A 304 7.80 18.86 4.59
C LEU A 304 7.16 20.21 4.84
N LEU A 305 7.45 20.83 5.99
CA LEU A 305 6.96 22.17 6.31
C LEU A 305 7.42 23.21 5.29
N SER A 306 8.70 23.15 4.88
CA SER A 306 9.22 24.07 3.87
C SER A 306 8.56 23.88 2.50
N LEU A 307 8.29 22.63 2.10
CA LEU A 307 7.60 22.30 0.86
C LEU A 307 6.12 22.74 0.88
N ASP A 308 5.45 22.62 2.03
CA ASP A 308 4.07 23.08 2.19
C ASP A 308 3.93 24.60 1.97
N PHE A 309 4.90 25.41 2.45
CA PHE A 309 4.96 26.84 2.14
C PHE A 309 5.13 27.14 0.65
N GLU A 310 5.77 26.24 -0.10
CA GLU A 310 5.91 26.31 -1.56
C GLU A 310 4.72 25.64 -2.30
N GLY A 311 3.66 25.22 -1.58
CA GLY A 311 2.48 24.57 -2.17
C GLY A 311 2.71 23.13 -2.63
N VAL A 312 3.77 22.46 -2.18
CA VAL A 312 4.10 21.08 -2.52
C VAL A 312 3.76 20.13 -1.36
N CYS A 313 2.70 19.36 -1.50
CA CYS A 313 2.36 18.30 -0.56
C CYS A 313 3.27 17.08 -0.78
N ALA A 314 3.87 16.57 0.29
CA ALA A 314 4.73 15.39 0.32
C ALA A 314 4.60 14.67 1.67
N SER A 315 5.22 13.51 1.82
CA SER A 315 5.29 12.78 3.09
C SER A 315 6.73 12.43 3.45
N SER A 316 7.00 12.23 4.74
CA SER A 316 8.20 11.52 5.20
C SER A 316 7.95 10.01 5.20
N GLY A 317 9.02 9.21 5.40
CA GLY A 317 8.88 7.76 5.58
C GLY A 317 7.95 7.37 6.75
N SER A 318 7.74 8.25 7.73
CA SER A 318 6.88 8.03 8.91
C SER A 318 5.45 8.57 8.77
N ALA A 319 4.95 8.81 7.56
CA ALA A 319 3.65 9.46 7.29
C ALA A 319 2.42 8.85 8.00
N CYS A 320 2.47 7.57 8.39
CA CYS A 320 1.37 6.91 9.12
C CYS A 320 1.45 7.07 10.65
N THR A 321 2.52 7.65 11.17
CA THR A 321 2.76 7.90 12.60
C THR A 321 2.95 9.41 12.87
N SER A 322 2.17 10.26 12.21
CA SER A 322 2.18 11.71 12.43
C SER A 322 1.95 12.00 13.93
N GLY A 323 3.06 12.24 14.66
CA GLY A 323 3.09 12.39 16.12
C GLY A 323 4.09 11.48 16.83
N SER A 324 4.69 10.48 16.17
CA SER A 324 5.84 9.73 16.68
C SER A 324 7.13 10.34 16.15
N LEU A 325 8.08 10.57 17.05
CA LEU A 325 9.45 10.98 16.71
C LEU A 325 10.28 9.83 16.15
N ASP A 326 9.69 8.64 15.99
CA ASP A 326 10.40 7.46 15.49
C ASP A 326 10.52 7.48 13.97
N PRO A 327 11.68 7.11 13.41
CA PRO A 327 11.87 7.00 11.98
C PRO A 327 11.04 5.85 11.40
N SER A 328 10.84 5.86 10.08
CA SER A 328 10.15 4.80 9.38
C SER A 328 10.74 3.42 9.66
N HIS A 329 9.91 2.48 10.11
CA HIS A 329 10.30 1.07 10.28
C HIS A 329 10.77 0.43 8.96
N VAL A 330 10.23 0.89 7.81
CA VAL A 330 10.64 0.44 6.46
C VAL A 330 12.08 0.87 6.18
N LEU A 331 12.42 2.13 6.45
CA LEU A 331 13.77 2.63 6.22
C LEU A 331 14.81 1.98 7.15
N LEU A 332 14.42 1.71 8.40
CA LEU A 332 15.26 0.93 9.31
C LEU A 332 15.44 -0.52 8.82
N ALA A 333 14.38 -1.15 8.32
CA ALA A 333 14.42 -2.52 7.83
C ALA A 333 15.33 -2.69 6.60
N ILE A 334 15.46 -1.67 5.73
CA ILE A 334 16.40 -1.67 4.60
C ILE A 334 17.83 -1.25 5.00
N GLY A 335 18.09 -1.10 6.31
CA GLY A 335 19.41 -0.88 6.87
C GLY A 335 19.85 0.59 6.93
N LEU A 336 18.94 1.58 6.87
CA LEU A 336 19.30 2.95 7.16
C LEU A 336 19.53 3.12 8.66
N PRO A 337 20.63 3.78 9.08
CA PRO A 337 20.76 4.26 10.44
C PRO A 337 19.62 5.22 10.83
N HIS A 338 19.30 5.27 12.11
CA HIS A 338 18.20 6.06 12.65
C HIS A 338 18.28 7.55 12.21
N GLU A 339 19.46 8.13 12.28
CA GLU A 339 19.71 9.54 11.94
C GLU A 339 19.46 9.82 10.44
N LEU A 340 19.79 8.87 9.56
CA LEU A 340 19.57 9.03 8.12
C LEU A 340 18.11 8.79 7.72
N ALA A 341 17.44 7.88 8.44
CA ALA A 341 16.03 7.57 8.16
C ALA A 341 15.10 8.77 8.41
N HIS A 342 15.46 9.66 9.36
CA HIS A 342 14.71 10.89 9.61
C HIS A 342 14.72 11.87 8.44
N GLY A 343 15.80 11.96 7.66
CA GLY A 343 15.92 12.89 6.52
C GLY A 343 15.21 12.44 5.25
N SER A 344 14.24 11.53 5.34
CA SER A 344 13.56 10.99 4.16
C SER A 344 12.40 11.89 3.68
N LEU A 345 12.28 11.99 2.36
CA LEU A 345 11.18 12.64 1.65
C LEU A 345 10.58 11.66 0.65
N ARG A 346 9.28 11.39 0.79
CA ARG A 346 8.52 10.63 -0.19
C ARG A 346 7.70 11.57 -1.05
N LEU A 347 7.93 11.53 -2.34
CA LEU A 347 7.16 12.20 -3.38
C LEU A 347 6.47 11.14 -4.23
N THR A 348 5.15 11.23 -4.39
CA THR A 348 4.41 10.27 -5.20
C THR A 348 3.55 10.97 -6.24
N LEU A 349 3.72 10.53 -7.48
CA LEU A 349 3.08 11.05 -8.67
C LEU A 349 1.80 10.28 -8.99
N GLY A 350 0.86 10.92 -9.65
CA GLY A 350 -0.42 10.35 -10.05
C GLY A 350 -0.97 11.01 -11.32
N ASP A 351 -2.23 10.74 -11.65
CA ASP A 351 -2.88 11.16 -12.92
C ASP A 351 -2.71 12.64 -13.23
N GLY A 352 -2.83 13.50 -12.21
CA GLY A 352 -2.72 14.95 -12.38
C GLY A 352 -1.30 15.48 -12.47
N SER A 353 -0.27 14.63 -12.34
CA SER A 353 1.12 15.08 -12.36
C SER A 353 1.58 15.43 -13.78
N THR A 354 2.32 16.54 -13.90
CA THR A 354 2.82 17.09 -15.16
C THR A 354 4.34 17.23 -15.15
N ASP A 355 4.91 17.55 -16.32
CA ASP A 355 6.34 17.89 -16.45
C ASP A 355 6.68 19.17 -15.66
N GLU A 356 5.77 20.15 -15.67
CA GLU A 356 5.90 21.41 -14.95
C GLU A 356 5.93 21.23 -13.42
N ASP A 357 5.12 20.30 -12.89
CA ASP A 357 5.16 19.93 -11.48
C ASP A 357 6.52 19.36 -11.08
N VAL A 358 7.11 18.52 -11.92
CA VAL A 358 8.44 17.95 -11.69
C VAL A 358 9.50 19.04 -11.77
N ASP A 359 9.44 19.95 -12.75
CA ASP A 359 10.36 21.08 -12.88
C ASP A 359 10.32 21.95 -11.63
N TYR A 360 9.11 22.29 -11.17
CA TYR A 360 8.93 23.10 -9.99
C TYR A 360 9.55 22.46 -8.73
N VAL A 361 9.31 21.16 -8.51
CA VAL A 361 9.93 20.46 -7.37
C VAL A 361 11.44 20.43 -7.47
N LEU A 362 12.00 20.24 -8.67
CA LEU A 362 13.44 20.27 -8.90
C LEU A 362 14.06 21.67 -8.73
N GLU A 363 13.26 22.73 -8.86
CA GLU A 363 13.66 24.11 -8.60
C GLU A 363 13.65 24.42 -7.09
N VAL A 364 12.57 24.03 -6.35
CA VAL A 364 12.38 24.47 -4.97
C VAL A 364 13.07 23.59 -3.93
N VAL A 365 13.25 22.27 -4.19
CA VAL A 365 13.85 21.36 -3.21
C VAL A 365 15.32 21.68 -2.91
N PRO A 366 16.23 21.87 -3.89
CA PRO A 366 17.64 22.08 -3.61
C PRO A 366 17.92 23.28 -2.68
N PRO A 367 17.36 24.49 -2.88
CA PRO A 367 17.59 25.61 -1.96
C PRO A 367 16.98 25.37 -0.57
N ILE A 368 15.89 24.63 -0.44
CA ILE A 368 15.34 24.23 0.86
C ILE A 368 16.35 23.35 1.59
N ILE A 369 16.88 22.32 0.94
CA ILE A 369 17.87 21.40 1.52
C ILE A 369 19.13 22.16 1.95
N GLU A 370 19.66 23.04 1.11
CA GLU A 370 20.84 23.85 1.44
C GLU A 370 20.59 24.72 2.66
N ARG A 371 19.47 25.43 2.70
CA ARG A 371 19.08 26.27 3.86
C ARG A 371 18.96 25.45 5.14
N LEU A 372 18.30 24.29 5.11
CA LEU A 372 18.12 23.44 6.28
C LEU A 372 19.44 22.85 6.77
N ARG A 373 20.33 22.44 5.86
CA ARG A 373 21.69 21.99 6.23
C ARG A 373 22.49 23.08 6.91
N ASN A 374 22.45 24.33 6.40
CA ASN A 374 23.16 25.44 7.01
C ASN A 374 22.67 25.78 8.43
N MET A 375 21.50 25.29 8.83
CA MET A 375 20.95 25.42 10.18
C MET A 375 21.18 24.19 11.04
N SER A 376 21.73 23.09 10.47
CA SER A 376 21.87 21.78 11.13
C SER A 376 23.21 21.65 11.85
N PRO A 377 23.22 21.35 13.16
CA PRO A 377 24.46 21.03 13.88
C PRO A 377 25.18 19.80 13.31
N LEU A 378 24.42 18.83 12.76
CA LEU A 378 24.97 17.61 12.13
C LEU A 378 25.78 17.96 10.88
N TRP A 379 25.32 18.92 10.09
CA TRP A 379 26.03 19.42 8.92
C TRP A 379 27.30 20.16 9.31
N GLU A 380 27.26 21.01 10.33
CA GLU A 380 28.43 21.69 10.86
C GLU A 380 29.50 20.68 11.34
N ASP A 381 29.07 19.66 12.07
CA ASP A 381 29.95 18.61 12.54
C ASP A 381 30.57 17.80 11.38
N PHE A 382 29.79 17.48 10.35
CA PHE A 382 30.28 16.84 9.14
C PHE A 382 31.35 17.67 8.43
N LEU A 383 31.12 18.98 8.26
CA LEU A 383 32.09 19.87 7.63
C LEU A 383 33.42 19.96 8.41
N LYS A 384 33.37 19.86 9.76
CA LYS A 384 34.57 19.84 10.62
C LYS A 384 35.31 18.50 10.57
N LYS A 385 34.62 17.39 10.51
CA LYS A 385 35.20 16.03 10.62
C LYS A 385 35.49 15.38 9.26
N GLY A 386 34.85 15.86 8.17
CA GLY A 386 34.94 15.24 6.84
C GLY A 386 34.45 13.79 6.85
N GLU A 387 35.10 12.92 6.07
CA GLU A 387 34.75 11.49 5.97
C GLU A 387 34.80 10.74 7.31
N LYS A 388 35.59 11.21 8.28
CA LYS A 388 35.65 10.66 9.65
C LYS A 388 34.32 10.79 10.42
N TYR A 389 33.40 11.59 9.94
CA TYR A 389 32.05 11.66 10.52
C TYR A 389 31.34 10.30 10.49
N TYR A 390 31.46 9.57 9.38
CA TYR A 390 30.84 8.27 9.22
C TYR A 390 31.51 7.13 10.02
N ASP A 391 32.80 7.29 10.39
CA ASP A 391 33.52 6.28 11.19
C ASP A 391 33.09 6.28 12.67
N VAL A 392 32.52 7.38 13.14
CA VAL A 392 32.05 7.52 14.54
C VAL A 392 30.62 6.98 14.73
N GLN A 393 29.87 6.78 13.61
CA GLN A 393 28.46 6.33 13.62
C GLN A 393 28.29 4.85 13.19
N ARG A 394 29.36 4.15 12.87
CA ARG A 394 29.41 2.71 12.63
C ARG A 394 29.73 1.96 13.92
#